data_6e0c6ebdb97337c3fd6fa0e10006104b
#
_entry.id   6e0c6ebdb97337c3fd6fa0e10006104b
#
_cell.length_a   1.000
_cell.length_b   1.000
_cell.length_c   1.000
_cell.angle_alpha   90.00
_cell.angle_beta   90.00
_cell.angle_gamma   90.00
#
_symmetry.space_group_name_H-M   'P 1'
#
loop_
_entity.id
_entity.type
_entity.pdbx_description
1 polymer ?
#
loop_
_entity_poly.entity_id
_entity_poly.type
_entity_poly.pdbx_seq_one_letter_code
_entity_poly.pdbx_strand_id
1 'polypeptide(L)'
;MQISVASSSLISVPIIEAIEASSHKLGSLITLPDRKVGRGQDLTENAIAAWASERGILVAKPEDISQINQHLLEAQPQLVITASYGKLIPPELLHGPRFGWLNLHFSLLPRWRGAAPVQWSILEGDEKTGISIFKLDKGMDTGPIYLQEEVDLNDEVTTPQLLNQLSLLGGDRILEVVEMITKGIKPKAQSQSNITMAPKISKEMGLIQWELSGVAISRLVRAIGDRPGTYTFFRGAKLGIHGVMIVPSDLGSRPFGALWSEGDRLLARAFDCALEITEVTPAGKKRMKASDFARGARLLPDERFEPFG
;
A
#
# COMPACT_ATOMS: atom_id res chain seq x y z
N MET A 1 2.77 -18.31 -23.58
CA MET A 1 2.58 -17.00 -24.21
C MET A 1 3.65 -16.02 -23.76
N GLN A 2 3.84 -14.90 -24.47
CA GLN A 2 4.73 -13.82 -24.03
C GLN A 2 3.93 -12.84 -23.14
N ILE A 3 4.42 -12.62 -21.92
CA ILE A 3 3.75 -11.79 -20.90
C ILE A 3 4.70 -10.68 -20.48
N SER A 4 4.25 -9.43 -20.46
CA SER A 4 4.98 -8.33 -19.84
C SER A 4 4.30 -7.92 -18.53
N VAL A 5 5.08 -7.41 -17.57
CA VAL A 5 4.57 -6.93 -16.31
C VAL A 5 4.75 -5.41 -16.23
N ALA A 6 3.72 -4.68 -15.84
CA ALA A 6 3.80 -3.23 -15.62
C ALA A 6 3.67 -2.93 -14.13
N SER A 7 4.73 -2.42 -13.51
CA SER A 7 4.79 -2.11 -12.08
C SER A 7 5.84 -1.07 -11.73
N SER A 8 5.64 -0.38 -10.60
CA SER A 8 6.62 0.54 -10.01
C SER A 8 7.04 0.14 -8.58
N SER A 9 6.72 -1.09 -8.17
CA SER A 9 6.92 -1.57 -6.80
C SER A 9 7.38 -3.03 -6.78
N LEU A 10 8.24 -3.37 -5.82
CA LEU A 10 8.67 -4.75 -5.55
C LEU A 10 7.50 -5.71 -5.20
N ILE A 11 6.33 -5.19 -4.95
CA ILE A 11 5.11 -5.96 -4.69
C ILE A 11 4.69 -6.84 -5.87
N SER A 12 5.20 -6.57 -7.08
CA SER A 12 4.96 -7.39 -8.27
C SER A 12 6.00 -8.50 -8.50
N VAL A 13 7.02 -8.58 -7.66
CA VAL A 13 8.06 -9.63 -7.77
C VAL A 13 7.47 -11.03 -7.79
N PRO A 14 6.53 -11.42 -6.90
CA PRO A 14 5.93 -12.75 -6.94
C PRO A 14 5.23 -13.08 -8.27
N ILE A 15 4.62 -12.09 -8.94
CA ILE A 15 4.04 -12.28 -10.29
C ILE A 15 5.14 -12.57 -11.32
N ILE A 16 6.23 -11.82 -11.28
CA ILE A 16 7.35 -11.97 -12.21
C ILE A 16 7.98 -13.36 -12.03
N GLU A 17 8.29 -13.74 -10.79
CA GLU A 17 8.87 -15.03 -10.45
C GLU A 17 7.94 -16.20 -10.84
N ALA A 18 6.64 -16.07 -10.65
CA ALA A 18 5.67 -17.08 -11.11
C ALA A 18 5.69 -17.24 -12.63
N ILE A 19 5.77 -16.14 -13.39
CA ILE A 19 5.87 -16.19 -14.86
C ILE A 19 7.19 -16.87 -15.28
N GLU A 20 8.32 -16.50 -14.67
CA GLU A 20 9.64 -17.08 -14.98
C GLU A 20 9.71 -18.59 -14.67
N ALA A 21 9.04 -19.03 -13.60
CA ALA A 21 8.96 -20.45 -13.21
C ALA A 21 7.99 -21.27 -14.08
N SER A 22 7.21 -20.62 -14.96
CA SER A 22 6.19 -21.28 -15.78
C SER A 22 6.67 -21.62 -17.20
N SER A 23 5.77 -22.20 -18.00
CA SER A 23 5.97 -22.39 -19.45
C SER A 23 5.80 -21.12 -20.28
N HIS A 24 5.46 -20.00 -19.65
CA HIS A 24 5.30 -18.70 -20.30
C HIS A 24 6.64 -17.97 -20.38
N LYS A 25 6.74 -17.01 -21.30
CA LYS A 25 7.94 -16.19 -21.46
C LYS A 25 7.68 -14.80 -20.85
N LEU A 26 8.51 -14.41 -19.90
CA LEU A 26 8.57 -13.01 -19.46
C LEU A 26 9.15 -12.17 -20.61
N GLY A 27 8.39 -11.20 -21.10
CA GLY A 27 8.80 -10.31 -22.19
C GLY A 27 9.60 -9.11 -21.67
N SER A 28 9.04 -8.38 -20.73
CA SER A 28 9.67 -7.19 -20.16
C SER A 28 8.97 -6.74 -18.88
N LEU A 29 9.69 -5.93 -18.10
CA LEU A 29 9.11 -5.08 -17.07
C LEU A 29 8.91 -3.66 -17.61
N ILE A 30 7.69 -3.15 -17.58
CA ILE A 30 7.35 -1.76 -17.87
C ILE A 30 7.23 -1.03 -16.54
N THR A 31 8.02 0.01 -16.32
CA THR A 31 8.00 0.74 -15.04
C THR A 31 8.04 2.25 -15.24
N LEU A 32 8.01 3.00 -14.13
CA LEU A 32 8.07 4.46 -14.18
C LEU A 32 9.51 4.92 -14.50
N PRO A 33 9.69 6.07 -15.17
CA PRO A 33 10.99 6.71 -15.35
C PRO A 33 11.69 6.98 -14.02
N ASP A 34 13.02 7.06 -14.08
CA ASP A 34 13.84 7.44 -12.95
C ASP A 34 13.48 8.85 -12.47
N ARG A 35 13.55 9.06 -11.16
CA ARG A 35 13.15 10.33 -10.55
C ARG A 35 14.29 10.93 -9.74
N LYS A 36 14.31 12.24 -9.70
CA LYS A 36 15.20 12.97 -8.81
C LYS A 36 14.78 12.76 -7.36
N VAL A 37 15.67 12.29 -6.50
CA VAL A 37 15.40 11.97 -5.10
C VAL A 37 16.42 12.63 -4.19
N GLY A 38 15.97 12.98 -2.97
CA GLY A 38 16.83 13.57 -1.94
C GLY A 38 17.20 15.03 -2.18
N ARG A 39 18.05 15.56 -1.28
CA ARG A 39 18.50 16.96 -1.32
C ARG A 39 19.45 17.23 -2.51
N GLY A 40 20.20 16.19 -2.94
CA GLY A 40 21.12 16.26 -4.08
C GLY A 40 20.43 16.20 -5.44
N GLN A 41 19.12 15.93 -5.50
CA GLN A 41 18.38 15.76 -6.76
C GLN A 41 19.00 14.70 -7.70
N ASP A 42 19.61 13.66 -7.11
CA ASP A 42 20.20 12.57 -7.87
C ASP A 42 19.11 11.75 -8.58
N LEU A 43 19.33 11.45 -9.86
CA LEU A 43 18.44 10.61 -10.63
C LEU A 43 18.51 9.17 -10.09
N THR A 44 17.42 8.70 -9.54
CA THR A 44 17.36 7.41 -8.86
C THR A 44 16.38 6.49 -9.55
N GLU A 45 16.86 5.30 -9.87
CA GLU A 45 16.07 4.20 -10.38
C GLU A 45 15.10 3.68 -9.29
N ASN A 46 13.91 3.28 -9.69
CA ASN A 46 12.99 2.66 -8.72
C ASN A 46 13.44 1.22 -8.40
N ALA A 47 13.11 0.75 -7.19
CA ALA A 47 13.61 -0.51 -6.65
C ALA A 47 13.29 -1.74 -7.52
N ILE A 48 12.14 -1.77 -8.21
CA ILE A 48 11.81 -2.91 -9.07
C ILE A 48 12.59 -2.88 -10.38
N ALA A 49 12.92 -1.69 -10.90
CA ALA A 49 13.77 -1.60 -12.09
C ALA A 49 15.19 -2.10 -11.79
N ALA A 50 15.77 -1.67 -10.66
CA ALA A 50 17.07 -2.17 -10.21
C ALA A 50 17.06 -3.70 -10.02
N TRP A 51 16.06 -4.21 -9.32
CA TRP A 51 15.87 -5.66 -9.10
C TRP A 51 15.77 -6.46 -10.41
N ALA A 52 15.05 -5.93 -11.40
CA ALA A 52 14.87 -6.57 -12.70
C ALA A 52 16.16 -6.50 -13.55
N SER A 53 16.85 -5.36 -13.53
CA SER A 53 18.11 -5.17 -14.25
C SER A 53 19.22 -6.12 -13.77
N GLU A 54 19.31 -6.32 -12.45
CA GLU A 54 20.25 -7.28 -11.83
C GLU A 54 20.01 -8.73 -12.29
N ARG A 55 18.80 -9.05 -12.75
CA ARG A 55 18.40 -10.39 -13.25
C ARG A 55 18.42 -10.50 -14.78
N GLY A 56 18.84 -9.44 -15.47
CA GLY A 56 18.84 -9.41 -16.93
C GLY A 56 17.45 -9.34 -17.56
N ILE A 57 16.43 -8.97 -16.80
CA ILE A 57 15.08 -8.73 -17.32
C ILE A 57 15.09 -7.42 -18.11
N LEU A 58 14.51 -7.44 -19.32
CA LEU A 58 14.35 -6.23 -20.12
C LEU A 58 13.45 -5.23 -19.40
N VAL A 59 13.98 -4.04 -19.09
CA VAL A 59 13.25 -2.96 -18.40
C VAL A 59 12.94 -1.82 -19.37
N ALA A 60 11.67 -1.48 -19.51
CA ALA A 60 11.19 -0.31 -20.24
C ALA A 60 10.71 0.77 -19.25
N LYS A 61 11.15 2.01 -19.45
CA LYS A 61 10.83 3.18 -18.60
C LYS A 61 10.16 4.29 -19.41
N PRO A 62 8.97 4.05 -19.99
CA PRO A 62 8.31 5.01 -20.87
C PRO A 62 7.91 6.28 -20.11
N GLU A 63 8.22 7.45 -20.66
CA GLU A 63 7.83 8.74 -20.11
C GLU A 63 6.37 9.09 -20.44
N ASP A 64 5.94 8.73 -21.64
CA ASP A 64 4.62 9.04 -22.18
C ASP A 64 3.91 7.82 -22.83
N ILE A 65 2.71 8.04 -23.32
CA ILE A 65 1.85 7.04 -23.97
C ILE A 65 2.48 6.54 -25.28
N SER A 66 3.13 7.41 -26.04
CA SER A 66 3.74 7.04 -27.32
C SER A 66 4.86 6.02 -27.12
N GLN A 67 5.70 6.23 -26.10
CA GLN A 67 6.78 5.30 -25.76
C GLN A 67 6.22 3.97 -25.20
N ILE A 68 5.10 3.97 -24.46
CA ILE A 68 4.44 2.72 -24.07
C ILE A 68 3.98 1.98 -25.32
N ASN A 69 3.31 2.66 -26.26
CA ASN A 69 2.84 2.05 -27.49
C ASN A 69 3.99 1.50 -28.34
N GLN A 70 5.08 2.27 -28.51
CA GLN A 70 6.27 1.80 -29.18
C GLN A 70 6.84 0.54 -28.54
N HIS A 71 6.98 0.51 -27.22
CA HIS A 71 7.46 -0.67 -26.52
C HIS A 71 6.55 -1.90 -26.72
N LEU A 72 5.23 -1.70 -26.72
CA LEU A 72 4.28 -2.80 -27.00
C LEU A 72 4.41 -3.33 -28.42
N LEU A 73 4.68 -2.47 -29.40
CA LEU A 73 4.89 -2.85 -30.79
C LEU A 73 6.21 -3.64 -30.98
N GLU A 74 7.27 -3.25 -30.25
CA GLU A 74 8.58 -3.91 -30.30
C GLU A 74 8.59 -5.23 -29.53
N ALA A 75 8.09 -5.23 -28.29
CA ALA A 75 8.09 -6.40 -27.42
C ALA A 75 7.00 -7.41 -27.74
N GLN A 76 5.92 -6.98 -28.43
CA GLN A 76 4.79 -7.80 -28.82
C GLN A 76 4.23 -8.75 -27.72
N PRO A 77 3.98 -8.25 -26.50
CA PRO A 77 3.40 -9.09 -25.46
C PRO A 77 1.97 -9.51 -25.86
N GLN A 78 1.64 -10.76 -25.60
CA GLN A 78 0.27 -11.25 -25.81
C GLN A 78 -0.66 -10.84 -24.66
N LEU A 79 -0.10 -10.60 -23.49
CA LEU A 79 -0.78 -10.17 -22.28
C LEU A 79 0.13 -9.21 -21.50
N VAL A 80 -0.44 -8.17 -20.90
CA VAL A 80 0.27 -7.34 -19.91
C VAL A 80 -0.45 -7.46 -18.56
N ILE A 81 0.33 -7.69 -17.50
CA ILE A 81 -0.18 -7.77 -16.13
C ILE A 81 0.30 -6.56 -15.36
N THR A 82 -0.62 -5.83 -14.73
CA THR A 82 -0.28 -4.69 -13.88
C THR A 82 -0.46 -5.04 -12.40
N ALA A 83 0.46 -4.54 -11.57
CA ALA A 83 0.31 -4.49 -10.12
C ALA A 83 1.06 -3.26 -9.60
N SER A 84 0.36 -2.34 -8.94
CA SER A 84 0.96 -1.08 -8.41
C SER A 84 1.77 -0.30 -9.46
N TYR A 85 1.26 -0.12 -10.66
CA TYR A 85 1.96 0.59 -11.75
C TYR A 85 1.97 2.10 -11.56
N GLY A 86 0.87 2.66 -11.01
CA GLY A 86 0.77 4.09 -10.69
C GLY A 86 0.50 5.01 -11.87
N LYS A 87 0.28 4.48 -13.08
CA LYS A 87 -0.23 5.21 -14.25
C LYS A 87 -1.52 4.57 -14.75
N LEU A 88 -2.47 5.38 -15.17
CA LEU A 88 -3.65 4.90 -15.88
C LEU A 88 -3.26 4.46 -17.30
N ILE A 89 -3.74 3.31 -17.72
CA ILE A 89 -3.55 2.83 -19.10
C ILE A 89 -4.66 3.43 -19.95
N PRO A 90 -4.32 4.24 -20.95
CA PRO A 90 -5.33 4.89 -21.77
C PRO A 90 -6.06 3.87 -22.68
N PRO A 91 -7.32 4.14 -23.04
CA PRO A 91 -8.17 3.19 -23.77
C PRO A 91 -7.56 2.66 -25.06
N GLU A 92 -6.79 3.48 -25.78
CA GLU A 92 -6.13 3.12 -27.02
C GLU A 92 -5.07 2.02 -26.87
N LEU A 93 -4.47 1.87 -25.68
CA LEU A 93 -3.48 0.84 -25.40
C LEU A 93 -4.09 -0.46 -24.82
N LEU A 94 -5.34 -0.42 -24.37
CA LEU A 94 -5.99 -1.59 -23.75
C LEU A 94 -6.14 -2.76 -24.71
N HIS A 95 -6.23 -2.50 -26.02
CA HIS A 95 -6.40 -3.50 -27.07
C HIS A 95 -5.11 -3.86 -27.81
N GLY A 96 -3.97 -3.26 -27.46
CA GLY A 96 -2.67 -3.54 -28.10
C GLY A 96 -2.27 -5.01 -27.93
N PRO A 97 -2.16 -5.55 -26.73
CA PRO A 97 -1.92 -6.96 -26.50
C PRO A 97 -3.14 -7.82 -26.88
N ARG A 98 -2.91 -8.99 -27.51
CA ARG A 98 -4.00 -9.90 -27.95
C ARG A 98 -5.03 -10.20 -26.86
N PHE A 99 -4.59 -10.43 -25.62
CA PHE A 99 -5.45 -10.76 -24.48
C PHE A 99 -5.74 -9.53 -23.60
N GLY A 100 -5.18 -8.36 -23.96
CA GLY A 100 -5.36 -7.12 -23.25
C GLY A 100 -4.48 -6.99 -22.01
N TRP A 101 -5.02 -6.30 -21.01
CA TRP A 101 -4.33 -5.99 -19.77
C TRP A 101 -5.10 -6.57 -18.60
N LEU A 102 -4.39 -7.16 -17.65
CA LEU A 102 -4.90 -7.55 -16.33
C LEU A 102 -4.38 -6.59 -15.27
N ASN A 103 -5.11 -6.49 -14.17
CA ASN A 103 -4.59 -5.89 -12.94
C ASN A 103 -4.78 -6.86 -11.77
N LEU A 104 -3.72 -7.03 -10.99
CA LEU A 104 -3.80 -7.57 -9.63
C LEU A 104 -4.10 -6.42 -8.69
N HIS A 105 -5.32 -6.40 -8.16
CA HIS A 105 -5.80 -5.40 -7.23
C HIS A 105 -5.94 -5.99 -5.83
N PHE A 106 -5.51 -5.22 -4.83
CA PHE A 106 -5.39 -5.70 -3.45
C PHE A 106 -6.65 -5.38 -2.63
N SER A 107 -7.80 -5.75 -3.17
CA SER A 107 -9.10 -5.77 -2.48
C SER A 107 -10.09 -6.71 -3.18
N LEU A 108 -11.22 -6.94 -2.55
CA LEU A 108 -12.37 -7.67 -3.11
C LEU A 108 -13.27 -6.66 -3.87
N LEU A 109 -12.95 -6.41 -5.15
CA LEU A 109 -13.74 -5.51 -5.99
C LEU A 109 -15.24 -5.95 -6.05
N PRO A 110 -16.18 -5.01 -6.02
CA PRO A 110 -16.04 -3.57 -6.26
C PRO A 110 -15.71 -2.73 -5.01
N ARG A 111 -15.37 -3.35 -3.88
CA ARG A 111 -14.94 -2.62 -2.70
C ARG A 111 -13.50 -2.12 -2.89
N TRP A 112 -13.26 -0.87 -2.54
CA TRP A 112 -11.94 -0.21 -2.57
C TRP A 112 -11.33 -0.08 -3.97
N ARG A 113 -12.10 0.38 -4.97
CA ARG A 113 -11.54 0.83 -6.25
C ARG A 113 -10.61 2.03 -6.02
N GLY A 114 -9.40 2.00 -6.58
CA GLY A 114 -8.48 3.13 -6.53
C GLY A 114 -7.07 2.81 -6.03
N ALA A 115 -6.38 3.84 -5.54
CA ALA A 115 -4.92 3.81 -5.37
C ALA A 115 -4.41 3.18 -4.07
N ALA A 116 -5.26 3.03 -3.04
CA ALA A 116 -4.82 2.63 -1.70
C ALA A 116 -5.76 1.61 -1.02
N PRO A 117 -6.17 0.51 -1.71
CA PRO A 117 -7.19 -0.42 -1.21
C PRO A 117 -6.81 -1.06 0.13
N VAL A 118 -5.55 -1.46 0.32
CA VAL A 118 -5.07 -2.09 1.55
C VAL A 118 -5.13 -1.13 2.74
N GLN A 119 -4.73 0.12 2.53
CA GLN A 119 -4.79 1.12 3.60
C GLN A 119 -6.25 1.38 4.03
N TRP A 120 -7.15 1.50 3.06
CA TRP A 120 -8.55 1.76 3.34
C TRP A 120 -9.25 0.58 4.00
N SER A 121 -8.93 -0.66 3.65
CA SER A 121 -9.49 -1.82 4.34
C SER A 121 -9.07 -1.88 5.82
N ILE A 122 -7.83 -1.49 6.15
CA ILE A 122 -7.36 -1.40 7.55
C ILE A 122 -8.03 -0.21 8.27
N LEU A 123 -8.07 0.98 7.63
CA LEU A 123 -8.66 2.19 8.22
C LEU A 123 -10.14 1.98 8.61
N GLU A 124 -10.91 1.38 7.72
CA GLU A 124 -12.34 1.12 7.95
C GLU A 124 -12.59 -0.11 8.82
N GLY A 125 -11.55 -0.91 9.07
CA GLY A 125 -11.63 -2.08 9.93
C GLY A 125 -12.46 -3.19 9.32
N ASP A 126 -12.26 -3.44 8.05
CA ASP A 126 -12.84 -4.60 7.40
C ASP A 126 -12.39 -5.88 8.09
N GLU A 127 -13.31 -6.83 8.28
CA GLU A 127 -12.98 -8.16 8.81
C GLU A 127 -12.30 -9.04 7.77
N LYS A 128 -12.52 -8.74 6.48
CA LYS A 128 -12.03 -9.48 5.34
C LYS A 128 -11.55 -8.54 4.24
N THR A 129 -10.52 -8.97 3.56
CA THR A 129 -10.00 -8.33 2.35
C THR A 129 -9.58 -9.40 1.35
N GLY A 130 -8.74 -9.12 0.38
CA GLY A 130 -8.27 -10.12 -0.55
C GLY A 130 -7.64 -9.53 -1.80
N ILE A 131 -7.64 -10.33 -2.85
CA ILE A 131 -7.18 -9.93 -4.17
C ILE A 131 -8.30 -10.05 -5.19
N SER A 132 -8.23 -9.22 -6.22
CA SER A 132 -9.02 -9.35 -7.45
C SER A 132 -8.10 -9.29 -8.64
N ILE A 133 -8.12 -10.31 -9.50
CA ILE A 133 -7.44 -10.29 -10.79
C ILE A 133 -8.51 -10.04 -11.85
N PHE A 134 -8.43 -8.90 -12.50
CA PHE A 134 -9.47 -8.43 -13.41
C PHE A 134 -8.88 -7.89 -14.72
N LYS A 135 -9.68 -7.87 -15.77
CA LYS A 135 -9.33 -7.27 -17.06
C LYS A 135 -9.52 -5.76 -17.00
N LEU A 136 -8.49 -4.99 -17.38
CA LEU A 136 -8.62 -3.54 -17.45
C LEU A 136 -9.65 -3.12 -18.50
N ASP A 137 -10.40 -2.10 -18.17
CA ASP A 137 -11.29 -1.34 -19.06
C ASP A 137 -10.99 0.17 -18.96
N LYS A 138 -11.85 1.01 -19.52
CA LYS A 138 -11.69 2.47 -19.53
C LYS A 138 -11.90 3.13 -18.16
N GLY A 139 -12.49 2.44 -17.19
CA GLY A 139 -12.80 2.99 -15.86
C GLY A 139 -11.71 2.66 -14.85
N MET A 140 -11.76 3.34 -13.71
CA MET A 140 -10.85 3.05 -12.60
C MET A 140 -11.32 1.79 -11.87
N ASP A 141 -10.60 0.68 -12.06
CA ASP A 141 -10.83 -0.63 -11.45
C ASP A 141 -12.27 -1.16 -11.62
N THR A 142 -12.89 -0.86 -12.78
CA THR A 142 -14.28 -1.24 -13.11
C THR A 142 -14.42 -2.49 -13.96
N GLY A 143 -13.30 -2.97 -14.51
CA GLY A 143 -13.28 -4.08 -15.44
C GLY A 143 -13.75 -5.42 -14.87
N PRO A 144 -14.12 -6.37 -15.74
CA PRO A 144 -14.65 -7.65 -15.32
C PRO A 144 -13.57 -8.56 -14.69
N ILE A 145 -13.97 -9.33 -13.68
CA ILE A 145 -13.10 -10.10 -12.79
C ILE A 145 -12.96 -11.54 -13.28
N TYR A 146 -11.72 -12.02 -13.34
CA TYR A 146 -11.40 -13.43 -13.58
C TYR A 146 -11.39 -14.24 -12.28
N LEU A 147 -10.75 -13.70 -11.24
CA LEU A 147 -10.55 -14.39 -9.96
C LEU A 147 -10.62 -13.39 -8.82
N GLN A 148 -11.26 -13.79 -7.73
CA GLN A 148 -11.16 -13.14 -6.43
C GLN A 148 -10.82 -14.20 -5.39
N GLU A 149 -9.95 -13.83 -4.46
CA GLU A 149 -9.65 -14.66 -3.30
C GLU A 149 -9.67 -13.82 -2.04
N GLU A 150 -10.43 -14.30 -1.07
CA GLU A 150 -10.68 -13.64 0.21
C GLU A 150 -9.66 -14.10 1.25
N VAL A 151 -9.23 -13.18 2.10
CA VAL A 151 -8.42 -13.45 3.29
C VAL A 151 -9.01 -12.72 4.49
N ASP A 152 -8.90 -13.32 5.67
CA ASP A 152 -9.28 -12.66 6.92
C ASP A 152 -8.30 -11.53 7.23
N LEU A 153 -8.83 -10.39 7.67
CA LEU A 153 -8.04 -9.22 8.04
C LEU A 153 -7.87 -9.18 9.56
N ASN A 154 -6.68 -9.52 10.00
CA ASN A 154 -6.32 -9.48 11.42
C ASN A 154 -6.22 -8.03 11.93
N ASP A 155 -6.72 -7.78 13.14
CA ASP A 155 -6.69 -6.47 13.81
C ASP A 155 -5.28 -5.98 14.20
N GLU A 156 -4.24 -6.78 14.00
CA GLU A 156 -2.85 -6.40 14.29
C GLU A 156 -2.02 -6.14 13.03
N VAL A 157 -2.52 -6.55 11.86
CA VAL A 157 -1.75 -6.47 10.62
C VAL A 157 -1.51 -5.02 10.18
N THR A 158 -0.31 -4.75 9.69
CA THR A 158 0.07 -3.46 9.10
C THR A 158 -0.03 -3.51 7.57
N THR A 159 -0.11 -2.35 6.93
CA THR A 159 -0.12 -2.26 5.45
C THR A 159 1.05 -3.00 4.79
N PRO A 160 2.32 -2.86 5.22
CA PRO A 160 3.41 -3.61 4.60
C PRO A 160 3.26 -5.14 4.72
N GLN A 161 2.80 -5.63 5.87
CA GLN A 161 2.57 -7.07 6.08
C GLN A 161 1.45 -7.59 5.19
N LEU A 162 0.32 -6.88 5.15
CA LEU A 162 -0.83 -7.28 4.32
C LEU A 162 -0.52 -7.21 2.82
N LEU A 163 0.17 -6.16 2.38
CA LEU A 163 0.63 -6.04 0.99
C LEU A 163 1.55 -7.20 0.60
N ASN A 164 2.46 -7.61 1.47
CA ASN A 164 3.32 -8.76 1.22
C ASN A 164 2.52 -10.06 1.11
N GLN A 165 1.58 -10.30 2.04
CA GLN A 165 0.70 -11.47 2.01
C GLN A 165 -0.13 -11.54 0.71
N LEU A 166 -0.79 -10.43 0.36
CA LEU A 166 -1.63 -10.36 -0.84
C LEU A 166 -0.82 -10.42 -2.14
N SER A 167 0.42 -9.94 -2.13
CA SER A 167 1.35 -10.02 -3.25
C SER A 167 1.75 -11.47 -3.54
N LEU A 168 2.11 -12.25 -2.51
CA LEU A 168 2.41 -13.66 -2.63
C LEU A 168 1.19 -14.45 -3.15
N LEU A 169 0.03 -14.21 -2.55
CA LEU A 169 -1.23 -14.80 -3.00
C LEU A 169 -1.52 -14.48 -4.47
N GLY A 170 -1.29 -13.23 -4.89
CA GLY A 170 -1.44 -12.82 -6.29
C GLY A 170 -0.48 -13.53 -7.23
N GLY A 171 0.77 -13.75 -6.81
CA GLY A 171 1.76 -14.54 -7.55
C GLY A 171 1.31 -15.99 -7.74
N ASP A 172 0.78 -16.62 -6.70
CA ASP A 172 0.26 -18.00 -6.75
C ASP A 172 -0.96 -18.14 -7.69
N ARG A 173 -1.80 -17.10 -7.79
CA ARG A 173 -3.06 -17.12 -8.55
C ARG A 173 -2.96 -16.59 -9.97
N ILE A 174 -1.91 -15.86 -10.30
CA ILE A 174 -1.82 -15.20 -11.61
C ILE A 174 -1.78 -16.21 -12.78
N LEU A 175 -1.09 -17.33 -12.60
CA LEU A 175 -0.99 -18.36 -13.64
C LEU A 175 -2.32 -19.09 -13.86
N GLU A 176 -3.15 -19.26 -12.84
CA GLU A 176 -4.50 -19.79 -12.97
C GLU A 176 -5.34 -18.90 -13.90
N VAL A 177 -5.26 -17.58 -13.70
CA VAL A 177 -5.96 -16.63 -14.58
C VAL A 177 -5.41 -16.65 -16.00
N VAL A 178 -4.09 -16.78 -16.17
CA VAL A 178 -3.46 -16.94 -17.49
C VAL A 178 -3.98 -18.20 -18.19
N GLU A 179 -4.15 -19.32 -17.48
CA GLU A 179 -4.78 -20.52 -18.03
C GLU A 179 -6.24 -20.32 -18.40
N MET A 180 -7.04 -19.63 -17.55
CA MET A 180 -8.43 -19.29 -17.87
C MET A 180 -8.53 -18.54 -19.19
N ILE A 181 -7.65 -17.56 -19.41
CA ILE A 181 -7.57 -16.77 -20.63
C ILE A 181 -7.25 -17.65 -21.84
N THR A 182 -6.26 -18.54 -21.73
CA THR A 182 -5.88 -19.44 -22.84
C THR A 182 -6.98 -20.41 -23.22
N LYS A 183 -7.77 -20.85 -22.23
CA LYS A 183 -8.96 -21.72 -22.42
C LYS A 183 -10.18 -20.92 -22.93
N GLY A 184 -10.06 -19.60 -23.12
CA GLY A 184 -11.15 -18.74 -23.61
C GLY A 184 -12.25 -18.46 -22.58
N ILE A 185 -12.00 -18.73 -21.29
CA ILE A 185 -12.91 -18.43 -20.19
C ILE A 185 -13.07 -16.90 -20.10
N LYS A 186 -14.31 -16.45 -20.00
CA LYS A 186 -14.60 -15.02 -19.91
C LYS A 186 -14.67 -14.54 -18.46
N PRO A 187 -14.18 -13.33 -18.17
CA PRO A 187 -14.33 -12.74 -16.85
C PRO A 187 -15.77 -12.33 -16.58
N LYS A 188 -16.15 -12.23 -15.31
CA LYS A 188 -17.49 -11.84 -14.86
C LYS A 188 -17.53 -10.34 -14.57
N ALA A 189 -18.62 -9.66 -14.98
CA ALA A 189 -18.84 -8.26 -14.61
C ALA A 189 -18.86 -8.09 -13.09
N GLN A 190 -18.32 -6.97 -12.62
CA GLN A 190 -18.40 -6.61 -11.19
C GLN A 190 -19.85 -6.31 -10.79
N SER A 191 -20.15 -6.58 -9.50
CA SER A 191 -21.41 -6.12 -8.89
C SER A 191 -21.53 -4.60 -8.98
N GLN A 192 -22.76 -4.12 -9.14
CA GLN A 192 -23.08 -2.69 -9.06
C GLN A 192 -23.43 -2.24 -7.63
N SER A 193 -23.45 -3.15 -6.66
CA SER A 193 -23.65 -2.87 -5.24
C SER A 193 -22.35 -2.86 -4.48
N ASN A 194 -22.31 -2.17 -3.33
CA ASN A 194 -21.18 -2.10 -2.40
C ASN A 194 -19.89 -1.52 -3.02
N ILE A 195 -20.04 -0.63 -4.00
CA ILE A 195 -18.90 0.09 -4.58
C ILE A 195 -18.37 1.08 -3.55
N THR A 196 -17.10 0.97 -3.22
CA THR A 196 -16.38 1.96 -2.41
C THR A 196 -15.10 2.39 -3.09
N MET A 197 -14.62 3.58 -2.73
CA MET A 197 -13.41 4.16 -3.31
C MET A 197 -12.26 4.16 -2.31
N ALA A 198 -11.06 3.92 -2.81
CA ALA A 198 -9.82 3.96 -2.06
C ALA A 198 -8.87 5.04 -2.64
N PRO A 199 -9.18 6.32 -2.40
CA PRO A 199 -8.33 7.40 -2.87
C PRO A 199 -6.93 7.31 -2.27
N LYS A 200 -5.98 7.98 -2.94
CA LYS A 200 -4.60 8.05 -2.45
C LYS A 200 -4.56 8.70 -1.06
N ILE A 201 -3.83 8.09 -0.14
CA ILE A 201 -3.61 8.62 1.20
C ILE A 201 -2.76 9.89 1.12
N SER A 202 -3.26 10.98 1.72
CA SER A 202 -2.54 12.25 1.81
C SER A 202 -1.69 12.32 3.09
N LYS A 203 -0.74 13.25 3.14
CA LYS A 203 0.11 13.43 4.33
C LYS A 203 -0.68 13.95 5.54
N GLU A 204 -1.70 14.73 5.28
CA GLU A 204 -2.57 15.35 6.28
C GLU A 204 -3.38 14.29 7.04
N MET A 205 -3.77 13.20 6.37
CA MET A 205 -4.44 12.07 7.02
C MET A 205 -3.59 11.39 8.10
N GLY A 206 -2.28 11.60 8.10
CA GLY A 206 -1.37 11.06 9.11
C GLY A 206 -1.42 11.79 10.46
N LEU A 207 -2.09 12.93 10.58
CA LEU A 207 -2.22 13.64 11.86
C LEU A 207 -3.14 12.86 12.81
N ILE A 208 -2.60 12.44 13.94
CA ILE A 208 -3.36 11.73 14.97
C ILE A 208 -4.26 12.71 15.71
N GLN A 209 -5.56 12.46 15.69
CA GLN A 209 -6.58 13.18 16.47
C GLN A 209 -6.86 12.36 17.72
N TRP A 210 -6.40 12.85 18.87
CA TRP A 210 -6.46 12.12 20.14
C TRP A 210 -7.87 12.01 20.73
N GLU A 211 -8.84 12.75 20.18
CA GLU A 211 -10.27 12.65 20.47
C GLU A 211 -10.95 11.43 19.83
N LEU A 212 -10.26 10.72 18.95
CA LEU A 212 -10.76 9.47 18.36
C LEU A 212 -10.58 8.31 19.34
N SER A 213 -11.34 7.24 19.09
CA SER A 213 -11.18 5.99 19.84
C SER A 213 -9.80 5.37 19.64
N GLY A 214 -9.31 4.63 20.62
CA GLY A 214 -8.03 3.93 20.51
C GLY A 214 -7.98 2.96 19.33
N VAL A 215 -9.11 2.33 19.02
CA VAL A 215 -9.22 1.47 17.83
C VAL A 215 -9.01 2.27 16.54
N ALA A 216 -9.63 3.44 16.41
CA ALA A 216 -9.45 4.28 15.21
C ALA A 216 -7.99 4.77 15.07
N ILE A 217 -7.37 5.18 16.18
CA ILE A 217 -5.95 5.59 16.17
C ILE A 217 -5.04 4.40 15.84
N SER A 218 -5.29 3.23 16.42
CA SER A 218 -4.54 2.02 16.12
C SER A 218 -4.64 1.64 14.64
N ARG A 219 -5.85 1.66 14.06
CA ARG A 219 -6.06 1.44 12.62
C ARG A 219 -5.29 2.45 11.77
N LEU A 220 -5.33 3.73 12.13
CA LEU A 220 -4.58 4.78 11.44
C LEU A 220 -3.08 4.47 11.43
N VAL A 221 -2.50 4.15 12.58
CA VAL A 221 -1.05 3.85 12.68
C VAL A 221 -0.68 2.60 11.87
N ARG A 222 -1.49 1.55 11.91
CA ARG A 222 -1.25 0.32 11.14
C ARG A 222 -1.40 0.52 9.63
N ALA A 223 -2.38 1.34 9.23
CA ALA A 223 -2.66 1.61 7.82
C ALA A 223 -1.60 2.45 7.14
N ILE A 224 -1.12 3.51 7.79
CA ILE A 224 -0.28 4.52 7.14
C ILE A 224 0.95 4.94 7.94
N GLY A 225 1.28 4.24 9.04
CA GLY A 225 2.34 4.62 9.97
C GLY A 225 3.72 4.81 9.37
N ASP A 226 4.05 4.11 8.29
CA ASP A 226 5.32 4.27 7.59
C ASP A 226 5.23 5.21 6.38
N ARG A 227 4.12 5.17 5.64
CA ARG A 227 3.91 6.00 4.43
C ARG A 227 2.43 6.37 4.25
N PRO A 228 2.11 7.66 4.28
CA PRO A 228 2.98 8.84 4.38
C PRO A 228 3.57 9.07 5.79
N GLY A 229 3.20 8.26 6.78
CA GLY A 229 3.59 8.34 8.18
C GLY A 229 2.52 9.00 9.04
N THR A 230 2.30 8.43 10.24
CA THR A 230 1.45 9.04 11.26
C THR A 230 2.27 9.96 12.17
N TYR A 231 1.66 11.01 12.64
CA TYR A 231 2.35 12.00 13.47
C TYR A 231 1.40 12.77 14.38
N THR A 232 2.00 13.39 15.36
CA THR A 232 1.40 14.36 16.25
C THR A 232 2.41 15.49 16.50
N PHE A 233 2.08 16.44 17.36
CA PHE A 233 3.02 17.47 17.80
C PHE A 233 3.30 17.32 19.30
N PHE A 234 4.54 17.56 19.69
CA PHE A 234 5.00 17.56 21.06
C PHE A 234 5.91 18.76 21.28
N ARG A 235 5.52 19.68 22.18
CA ARG A 235 6.24 20.95 22.44
C ARG A 235 6.50 21.73 21.13
N GLY A 236 5.45 21.86 20.29
CA GLY A 236 5.53 22.56 19.01
C GLY A 236 6.33 21.85 17.91
N ALA A 237 6.93 20.69 18.18
CA ALA A 237 7.71 19.94 17.18
C ALA A 237 6.96 18.70 16.70
N LYS A 238 7.08 18.40 15.40
CA LYS A 238 6.50 17.19 14.82
C LYS A 238 7.15 15.94 15.40
N LEU A 239 6.33 14.99 15.83
CA LEU A 239 6.74 13.67 16.33
C LEU A 239 6.04 12.60 15.52
N GLY A 240 6.80 11.79 14.78
CA GLY A 240 6.28 10.61 14.10
C GLY A 240 5.92 9.52 15.11
N ILE A 241 4.78 8.86 14.92
CA ILE A 241 4.31 7.72 15.72
C ILE A 241 4.26 6.49 14.82
N HIS A 242 4.92 5.39 15.20
CA HIS A 242 5.04 4.20 14.34
C HIS A 242 4.42 2.94 14.92
N GLY A 243 4.06 2.96 16.21
CA GLY A 243 3.40 1.84 16.84
C GLY A 243 2.61 2.28 18.05
N VAL A 244 1.41 1.73 18.19
CA VAL A 244 0.53 1.94 19.35
C VAL A 244 -0.13 0.62 19.72
N MET A 245 -0.38 0.43 21.02
CA MET A 245 -1.15 -0.68 21.56
C MET A 245 -2.21 -0.17 22.53
N ILE A 246 -3.42 -0.69 22.44
CA ILE A 246 -4.48 -0.40 23.41
C ILE A 246 -4.14 -1.15 24.70
N VAL A 247 -4.07 -0.43 25.81
CA VAL A 247 -3.72 -1.00 27.10
C VAL A 247 -4.73 -0.58 28.18
N PRO A 248 -5.03 -1.47 29.13
CA PRO A 248 -5.77 -1.09 30.33
C PRO A 248 -4.95 -0.07 31.14
N SER A 249 -5.54 1.04 31.46
CA SER A 249 -4.98 2.04 32.38
C SER A 249 -6.07 2.93 32.92
N ASP A 250 -5.87 3.48 34.14
CA ASP A 250 -6.75 4.49 34.69
C ASP A 250 -6.57 5.82 33.95
N LEU A 251 -7.62 6.25 33.26
CA LEU A 251 -7.61 7.49 32.51
C LEU A 251 -7.77 8.73 33.41
N GLY A 252 -8.44 8.57 34.58
CA GLY A 252 -8.73 9.67 35.46
C GLY A 252 -9.38 10.85 34.76
N SER A 253 -9.00 12.07 35.14
CA SER A 253 -9.43 13.33 34.51
C SER A 253 -8.47 13.83 33.44
N ARG A 254 -7.53 13.02 32.96
CA ARG A 254 -6.54 13.45 31.96
C ARG A 254 -7.24 13.92 30.68
N PRO A 255 -6.83 15.04 30.07
CA PRO A 255 -7.38 15.46 28.78
C PRO A 255 -6.91 14.53 27.64
N PHE A 256 -7.58 14.59 26.47
CA PHE A 256 -7.15 13.84 25.29
C PHE A 256 -5.73 14.21 24.89
N GLY A 257 -4.95 13.23 24.49
CA GLY A 257 -3.53 13.40 24.16
C GLY A 257 -2.61 13.53 25.38
N ALA A 258 -3.13 13.53 26.63
CA ALA A 258 -2.30 13.56 27.83
C ALA A 258 -1.30 12.42 27.85
N LEU A 259 -0.06 12.73 28.27
CA LEU A 259 1.07 11.80 28.32
C LEU A 259 1.42 11.45 29.74
N TRP A 260 1.77 10.19 29.98
CA TRP A 260 2.36 9.75 31.24
C TRP A 260 3.21 8.51 31.04
N SER A 261 4.05 8.21 32.02
CA SER A 261 4.84 7.00 32.02
C SER A 261 4.31 6.02 33.08
N GLU A 262 4.22 4.74 32.73
CA GLU A 262 3.99 3.64 33.67
C GLU A 262 5.16 2.64 33.52
N GLY A 263 6.09 2.69 34.47
CA GLY A 263 7.37 1.97 34.32
C GLY A 263 8.12 2.47 33.08
N ASP A 264 8.45 1.56 32.17
CA ASP A 264 9.15 1.89 30.91
C ASP A 264 8.18 2.18 29.75
N ARG A 265 6.87 2.22 29.98
CA ARG A 265 5.90 2.51 28.94
C ARG A 265 5.58 3.99 28.84
N LEU A 266 5.49 4.51 27.63
CA LEU A 266 4.93 5.84 27.34
C LEU A 266 3.47 5.66 26.94
N LEU A 267 2.57 6.24 27.70
CA LEU A 267 1.13 6.18 27.47
C LEU A 267 0.60 7.52 27.01
N ALA A 268 -0.43 7.47 26.16
CA ALA A 268 -1.20 8.63 25.72
C ALA A 268 -2.70 8.35 25.84
N ARG A 269 -3.49 9.34 26.23
CA ARG A 269 -4.94 9.21 26.33
C ARG A 269 -5.60 9.39 24.97
N ALA A 270 -6.33 8.38 24.49
CA ALA A 270 -7.34 8.47 23.44
C ALA A 270 -8.73 8.77 24.06
N PHE A 271 -9.78 8.80 23.24
CA PHE A 271 -11.14 9.06 23.70
C PHE A 271 -11.60 8.07 24.80
N ASP A 272 -11.41 6.79 24.57
CA ASP A 272 -12.00 5.68 25.34
C ASP A 272 -10.96 4.80 26.07
N CYS A 273 -9.67 4.99 25.83
CA CYS A 273 -8.63 4.13 26.38
C CYS A 273 -7.27 4.84 26.50
N ALA A 274 -6.32 4.15 27.12
CA ALA A 274 -4.90 4.48 27.04
C ALA A 274 -4.27 3.74 25.84
N LEU A 275 -3.39 4.44 25.14
CA LEU A 275 -2.55 3.88 24.10
C LEU A 275 -1.10 3.88 24.57
N GLU A 276 -0.48 2.71 24.62
CA GLU A 276 0.97 2.61 24.74
C GLU A 276 1.59 2.97 23.39
N ILE A 277 2.47 3.97 23.39
CA ILE A 277 3.28 4.32 22.23
C ILE A 277 4.53 3.46 22.28
N THR A 278 4.83 2.72 21.22
CA THR A 278 5.98 1.81 21.19
C THR A 278 7.19 2.41 20.49
N GLU A 279 6.98 3.13 19.39
CA GLU A 279 8.05 3.70 18.59
C GLU A 279 7.70 5.08 18.05
N VAL A 280 8.68 5.97 18.06
CA VAL A 280 8.56 7.37 17.62
C VAL A 280 9.74 7.83 16.77
N THR A 281 9.52 8.89 15.99
CA THR A 281 10.58 9.63 15.29
C THR A 281 10.48 11.11 15.63
N PRO A 282 11.30 11.62 16.57
CA PRO A 282 11.35 13.06 16.84
C PRO A 282 11.92 13.83 15.65
N ALA A 283 11.53 15.12 15.52
CA ALA A 283 12.00 15.97 14.46
C ALA A 283 13.55 15.98 14.37
N GLY A 284 14.08 15.71 13.19
CA GLY A 284 15.52 15.67 12.93
C GLY A 284 16.29 14.50 13.52
N LYS A 285 15.61 13.52 14.14
CA LYS A 285 16.24 12.33 14.73
C LYS A 285 15.83 11.05 13.98
N LYS A 286 16.49 9.95 14.31
CA LYS A 286 16.15 8.60 13.85
C LYS A 286 14.99 8.03 14.68
N ARG A 287 14.29 7.04 14.13
CA ARG A 287 13.28 6.22 14.81
C ARG A 287 13.89 5.57 16.05
N MET A 288 13.16 5.59 17.18
CA MET A 288 13.58 5.09 18.47
C MET A 288 12.40 4.55 19.27
N LYS A 289 12.70 3.81 20.33
CA LYS A 289 11.67 3.37 21.29
C LYS A 289 11.05 4.59 21.98
N ALA A 290 9.75 4.55 22.18
CA ALA A 290 9.03 5.65 22.85
C ALA A 290 9.46 5.80 24.32
N SER A 291 9.88 4.72 25.00
CA SER A 291 10.45 4.78 26.34
C SER A 291 11.76 5.58 26.40
N ASP A 292 12.63 5.46 25.38
CA ASP A 292 13.88 6.22 25.31
C ASP A 292 13.57 7.70 25.05
N PHE A 293 12.60 7.99 24.19
CA PHE A 293 12.12 9.34 23.95
C PHE A 293 11.56 9.96 25.23
N ALA A 294 10.69 9.26 25.98
CA ALA A 294 10.09 9.74 27.22
C ALA A 294 11.14 10.09 28.28
N ARG A 295 12.15 9.22 28.48
CA ARG A 295 13.28 9.49 29.38
C ARG A 295 14.08 10.73 28.97
N GLY A 296 14.36 10.84 27.67
CA GLY A 296 15.08 12.01 27.13
C GLY A 296 14.31 13.30 27.20
N ALA A 297 13.00 13.25 27.03
CA ALA A 297 12.09 14.39 27.05
C ALA A 297 11.84 14.90 28.49
N ARG A 298 12.04 14.06 29.52
CA ARG A 298 11.74 14.38 30.93
C ARG A 298 10.32 14.93 31.07
N LEU A 299 9.33 14.06 30.78
CA LEU A 299 7.92 14.44 30.75
C LEU A 299 7.50 15.15 32.04
N LEU A 300 6.76 16.25 31.88
CA LEU A 300 6.14 16.99 32.98
C LEU A 300 4.75 16.40 33.29
N PRO A 301 4.17 16.62 34.49
CA PRO A 301 2.91 16.01 34.90
C PRO A 301 1.71 16.27 33.99
N ASP A 302 1.66 17.45 33.36
CA ASP A 302 0.51 17.87 32.55
C ASP A 302 0.79 17.93 31.05
N GLU A 303 1.82 17.22 30.60
CA GLU A 303 2.17 17.19 29.18
C GLU A 303 1.18 16.39 28.35
N ARG A 304 0.97 16.87 27.14
CA ARG A 304 0.10 16.23 26.16
C ARG A 304 0.63 16.41 24.74
N PHE A 305 0.21 15.54 23.88
CA PHE A 305 0.33 15.77 22.44
C PHE A 305 -0.60 16.88 22.01
N GLU A 306 -0.13 17.67 21.07
CA GLU A 306 -0.85 18.83 20.55
C GLU A 306 -1.49 18.46 19.21
N PRO A 307 -2.74 18.93 18.92
CA PRO A 307 -3.38 18.67 17.63
C PRO A 307 -2.77 19.51 16.50
N PHE A 308 -2.01 20.57 16.85
CA PHE A 308 -1.38 21.47 15.89
C PHE A 308 0.04 21.83 16.36
N GLY A 309 0.95 22.05 15.40
CA GLY A 309 2.29 22.59 15.66
C GLY A 309 2.36 24.10 15.58
#